data_27f3f013ef265ad6e8d67b04c4b8d8ef
#
_entry.id   27f3f013ef265ad6e8d67b04c4b8d8ef
#
_cell.length_a   1.000
_cell.length_b   1.000
_cell.length_c   1.000
_cell.angle_alpha   90.00
_cell.angle_beta   90.00
_cell.angle_gamma   90.00
#
_symmetry.space_group_name_H-M   'P 1'
#
loop_
_entity.id
_entity.type
_entity.pdbx_description
1 polymer ?
#
loop_
_entity_poly.entity_id
_entity_poly.type
_entity_poly.pdbx_seq_one_letter_code
_entity_poly.pdbx_strand_id
1 'polypeptide(L)'
;NCISRPDDEWSNPKDSVLGYAIEDFLRDKLIRKGISIFHGNRIGGELELESDLICETNDKIYIFEMKKKGLTRQALSGDEPKILSDLADSLLATHVQAMRIENVLKNNGSITLANDGNEKTVYLNGRAVTRVSVSLHDFGALQDKTVLQRILTIAVFSEVRHPDKKIDENLKKWRKHSAELKRLAGESGEIGVKGRIPFYNSLFMSIPQIIMVLENSDTPGGFFKHMASLVSMTTGSRDTYTEFLNRLHFVEQCKAEGLDI
;
A
#
# COMPACT_ATOMS: atom_id res chain seq x y z
N ASN A 1 -37.37 25.21 4.00
CA ASN A 1 -37.33 23.80 4.47
C ASN A 1 -36.18 23.07 3.81
N CYS A 2 -34.96 23.23 4.38
CA CYS A 2 -33.81 22.35 4.01
C CYS A 2 -33.94 21.07 4.81
N ILE A 3 -34.28 19.98 4.14
CA ILE A 3 -34.24 18.64 4.70
C ILE A 3 -32.77 18.23 4.76
N SER A 4 -32.22 18.16 5.98
CA SER A 4 -30.93 17.54 6.24
C SER A 4 -31.01 16.04 5.90
N ARG A 5 -30.28 15.60 4.89
CA ARG A 5 -30.14 14.18 4.54
C ARG A 5 -28.99 13.57 5.36
N PRO A 6 -29.11 12.32 5.80
CA PRO A 6 -28.02 11.62 6.48
C PRO A 6 -26.84 11.43 5.52
N ASP A 7 -25.63 11.68 6.01
CA ASP A 7 -24.37 11.69 5.24
C ASP A 7 -23.85 10.30 4.78
N ASP A 8 -24.64 9.24 4.93
CA ASP A 8 -24.16 7.85 4.74
C ASP A 8 -24.67 7.13 3.49
N GLU A 9 -25.42 7.78 2.59
CA GLU A 9 -26.04 7.06 1.44
C GLU A 9 -25.68 7.60 0.04
N TRP A 10 -24.63 8.39 -0.12
CA TRP A 10 -24.19 8.80 -1.46
C TRP A 10 -22.73 8.42 -1.71
N SER A 11 -22.44 7.13 -1.83
CA SER A 11 -21.37 6.73 -2.75
C SER A 11 -21.85 7.13 -4.15
N ASN A 12 -21.35 8.27 -4.63
CA ASN A 12 -21.66 8.74 -5.97
C ASN A 12 -21.32 7.60 -6.94
N PRO A 13 -22.24 7.12 -7.80
CA PRO A 13 -21.94 6.06 -8.76
C PRO A 13 -20.70 6.33 -9.61
N LYS A 14 -20.40 7.61 -9.85
CA LYS A 14 -19.15 8.06 -10.49
C LYS A 14 -17.90 7.74 -9.67
N ASP A 15 -18.03 7.64 -8.35
CA ASP A 15 -16.90 7.37 -7.46
C ASP A 15 -16.47 5.91 -7.47
N SER A 16 -17.41 4.97 -7.58
CA SER A 16 -17.08 3.54 -7.75
C SER A 16 -16.48 3.28 -9.13
N VAL A 17 -17.05 3.85 -10.19
CA VAL A 17 -16.54 3.73 -11.55
C VAL A 17 -15.09 4.23 -11.65
N LEU A 18 -14.75 5.36 -11.02
CA LEU A 18 -13.37 5.86 -11.01
C LEU A 18 -12.43 4.90 -10.27
N GLY A 19 -12.87 4.29 -9.17
CA GLY A 19 -12.07 3.30 -8.44
C GLY A 19 -11.68 2.13 -9.34
N TYR A 20 -12.65 1.47 -9.95
CA TYR A 20 -12.41 0.34 -10.87
C TYR A 20 -11.56 0.73 -12.09
N ALA A 21 -11.82 1.90 -12.68
CA ALA A 21 -11.03 2.37 -13.82
C ALA A 21 -9.52 2.54 -13.49
N ILE A 22 -9.21 2.94 -12.27
CA ILE A 22 -7.82 3.10 -11.81
C ILE A 22 -7.15 1.74 -11.59
N GLU A 23 -7.87 0.81 -10.98
CA GLU A 23 -7.39 -0.56 -10.79
C GLU A 23 -7.14 -1.24 -12.12
N ASP A 24 -8.09 -1.16 -13.06
CA ASP A 24 -7.98 -1.71 -14.40
C ASP A 24 -6.82 -1.06 -15.17
N PHE A 25 -6.66 0.26 -15.04
CA PHE A 25 -5.54 0.98 -15.66
C PHE A 25 -4.18 0.43 -15.18
N LEU A 26 -4.00 0.26 -13.87
CA LEU A 26 -2.75 -0.26 -13.33
C LEU A 26 -2.53 -1.72 -13.73
N ARG A 27 -3.56 -2.55 -13.67
CA ARG A 27 -3.51 -3.96 -14.11
C ARG A 27 -3.10 -4.06 -15.59
N ASP A 28 -3.74 -3.28 -16.46
CA ASP A 28 -3.43 -3.25 -17.90
C ASP A 28 -1.96 -2.83 -18.16
N LYS A 29 -1.46 -1.80 -17.48
CA LYS A 29 -0.07 -1.37 -17.59
C LYS A 29 0.91 -2.46 -17.18
N LEU A 30 0.65 -3.17 -16.08
CA LEU A 30 1.49 -4.27 -15.61
C LEU A 30 1.45 -5.47 -16.56
N ILE A 31 0.27 -5.85 -17.06
CA ILE A 31 0.10 -6.95 -18.03
C ILE A 31 0.85 -6.63 -19.33
N ARG A 32 0.72 -5.42 -19.86
CA ARG A 32 1.45 -4.99 -21.08
C ARG A 32 2.96 -5.03 -20.90
N LYS A 33 3.45 -4.87 -19.65
CA LYS A 33 4.87 -5.03 -19.32
C LYS A 33 5.29 -6.50 -19.17
N GLY A 34 4.35 -7.44 -19.31
CA GLY A 34 4.59 -8.88 -19.15
C GLY A 34 4.61 -9.35 -17.71
N ILE A 35 4.06 -8.56 -16.78
CA ILE A 35 3.95 -8.93 -15.36
C ILE A 35 2.70 -9.77 -15.17
N SER A 36 2.87 -10.97 -14.59
CA SER A 36 1.74 -11.82 -14.20
C SER A 36 1.06 -11.26 -12.96
N ILE A 37 -0.25 -11.13 -13.03
CA ILE A 37 -1.08 -10.58 -11.95
C ILE A 37 -2.15 -11.56 -11.49
N PHE A 38 -2.55 -11.43 -10.22
CA PHE A 38 -3.66 -12.13 -9.58
C PHE A 38 -4.52 -11.07 -8.88
N HIS A 39 -5.83 -11.19 -8.95
CA HIS A 39 -6.77 -10.29 -8.27
C HIS A 39 -8.12 -10.98 -8.08
N GLY A 40 -8.99 -10.41 -7.27
CA GLY A 40 -10.35 -10.90 -7.05
C GLY A 40 -10.62 -11.36 -5.63
N ASN A 41 -11.74 -12.07 -5.48
CA ASN A 41 -12.23 -12.53 -4.19
C ASN A 41 -11.55 -13.83 -3.78
N ARG A 42 -11.23 -13.96 -2.50
CA ARG A 42 -10.70 -15.21 -1.94
C ARG A 42 -11.78 -16.29 -1.96
N ILE A 43 -11.38 -17.49 -2.41
CA ILE A 43 -12.21 -18.70 -2.31
C ILE A 43 -11.83 -19.47 -1.04
N GLY A 44 -12.85 -19.89 -0.31
CA GLY A 44 -12.69 -20.70 0.89
C GLY A 44 -12.22 -19.92 2.13
N GLY A 45 -12.59 -20.43 3.30
CA GLY A 45 -12.33 -19.82 4.60
C GLY A 45 -13.45 -18.91 5.08
N GLU A 46 -13.44 -18.62 6.38
CA GLU A 46 -14.50 -17.84 7.04
C GLU A 46 -14.41 -16.34 6.77
N LEU A 47 -13.22 -15.84 6.37
CA LEU A 47 -12.98 -14.43 6.14
C LEU A 47 -13.12 -14.10 4.66
N GLU A 48 -14.12 -13.30 4.32
CA GLU A 48 -14.24 -12.69 2.99
C GLU A 48 -13.11 -11.69 2.79
N LEU A 49 -12.30 -11.90 1.77
CA LEU A 49 -11.19 -11.04 1.39
C LEU A 49 -11.21 -10.84 -0.12
N GLU A 50 -11.01 -9.61 -0.51
CA GLU A 50 -10.73 -9.22 -1.87
C GLU A 50 -9.28 -8.74 -1.95
N SER A 51 -8.60 -9.03 -3.05
CA SER A 51 -7.29 -8.43 -3.35
C SER A 51 -7.38 -7.65 -4.65
N ASP A 52 -6.98 -6.39 -4.59
CA ASP A 52 -6.97 -5.53 -5.76
C ASP A 52 -5.93 -6.00 -6.78
N LEU A 53 -4.74 -6.44 -6.28
CA LEU A 53 -3.67 -6.93 -7.14
C LEU A 53 -2.58 -7.66 -6.35
N ILE A 54 -2.21 -8.85 -6.80
CA ILE A 54 -1.00 -9.57 -6.34
C ILE A 54 -0.09 -9.82 -7.54
N CYS A 55 1.20 -9.56 -7.37
CA CYS A 55 2.25 -9.96 -8.30
C CYS A 55 3.26 -10.84 -7.57
N GLU A 56 3.91 -11.74 -8.30
CA GLU A 56 4.89 -12.64 -7.70
C GLU A 56 6.18 -12.73 -8.52
N THR A 57 7.27 -12.95 -7.81
CA THR A 57 8.58 -13.32 -8.34
C THR A 57 9.00 -14.65 -7.71
N ASN A 58 10.17 -15.15 -8.07
CA ASN A 58 10.70 -16.36 -7.47
C ASN A 58 10.96 -16.23 -5.95
N ASP A 59 11.26 -15.02 -5.45
CA ASP A 59 11.68 -14.73 -4.09
C ASP A 59 10.71 -13.87 -3.29
N LYS A 60 9.75 -13.20 -3.94
CA LYS A 60 8.84 -12.24 -3.31
C LYS A 60 7.42 -12.29 -3.86
N ILE A 61 6.48 -11.93 -2.99
CA ILE A 61 5.08 -11.64 -3.33
C ILE A 61 4.83 -10.17 -3.02
N TYR A 62 4.27 -9.45 -3.97
CA TYR A 62 3.85 -8.05 -3.81
C TYR A 62 2.33 -7.99 -3.76
N ILE A 63 1.79 -7.46 -2.68
CA ILE A 63 0.34 -7.24 -2.48
C ILE A 63 0.10 -5.74 -2.61
N PHE A 64 -0.64 -5.35 -3.65
CA PHE A 64 -1.04 -3.97 -3.90
C PHE A 64 -2.50 -3.81 -3.52
N GLU A 65 -2.78 -2.89 -2.64
CA GLU A 65 -4.13 -2.51 -2.25
C GLU A 65 -4.34 -1.02 -2.52
N MET A 66 -5.43 -0.67 -3.18
CA MET A 66 -5.63 0.65 -3.78
C MET A 66 -6.78 1.40 -3.13
N LYS A 67 -6.58 2.70 -2.94
CA LYS A 67 -7.65 3.64 -2.55
C LYS A 67 -7.53 4.92 -3.37
N LYS A 68 -8.66 5.38 -3.91
CA LYS A 68 -8.75 6.65 -4.64
C LYS A 68 -8.61 7.89 -3.76
N LYS A 69 -8.70 7.73 -2.44
CA LYS A 69 -8.64 8.82 -1.47
C LYS A 69 -7.30 9.53 -1.54
N GLY A 70 -7.33 10.84 -1.72
CA GLY A 70 -6.18 11.73 -1.63
C GLY A 70 -6.30 12.64 -0.40
N LEU A 71 -5.29 13.48 -0.20
CA LEU A 71 -5.35 14.52 0.84
C LEU A 71 -6.41 15.57 0.48
N THR A 72 -7.26 15.87 1.44
CA THR A 72 -8.23 16.97 1.32
C THR A 72 -7.52 18.33 1.32
N ARG A 73 -8.19 19.39 0.85
CA ARG A 73 -7.64 20.75 0.89
C ARG A 73 -7.26 21.19 2.31
N GLN A 74 -8.02 20.77 3.31
CA GLN A 74 -7.74 21.07 4.71
C GLN A 74 -6.47 20.36 5.18
N ALA A 75 -6.30 19.07 4.84
CA ALA A 75 -5.07 18.33 5.11
C ALA A 75 -3.85 18.97 4.43
N LEU A 76 -3.98 19.38 3.16
CA LEU A 76 -2.93 20.08 2.41
C LEU A 76 -2.58 21.46 3.02
N SER A 77 -3.50 22.11 3.73
CA SER A 77 -3.22 23.35 4.47
C SER A 77 -2.63 23.13 5.87
N GLY A 78 -2.37 21.89 6.26
CA GLY A 78 -1.70 21.56 7.53
C GLY A 78 -2.66 21.23 8.68
N ASP A 79 -3.94 20.97 8.42
CA ASP A 79 -4.89 20.49 9.45
C ASP A 79 -4.53 19.05 9.84
N GLU A 80 -3.83 18.88 10.97
CA GLU A 80 -3.33 17.59 11.43
C GLU A 80 -4.42 16.52 11.61
N PRO A 81 -5.59 16.80 12.26
CA PRO A 81 -6.68 15.85 12.34
C PRO A 81 -7.20 15.38 10.96
N LYS A 82 -7.19 16.27 9.96
CA LYS A 82 -7.58 15.92 8.61
C LYS A 82 -6.53 15.08 7.90
N ILE A 83 -5.25 15.37 8.10
CA ILE A 83 -4.15 14.51 7.60
C ILE A 83 -4.31 13.09 8.15
N LEU A 84 -4.53 12.93 9.45
CA LEU A 84 -4.74 11.62 10.07
C LEU A 84 -6.00 10.92 9.55
N SER A 85 -7.11 11.64 9.37
CA SER A 85 -8.33 11.09 8.78
C SER A 85 -8.12 10.60 7.35
N ASP A 86 -7.45 11.40 6.51
CA ASP A 86 -7.18 11.05 5.12
C ASP A 86 -6.18 9.88 5.01
N LEU A 87 -5.18 9.82 5.89
CA LEU A 87 -4.27 8.67 6.01
C LEU A 87 -4.97 7.41 6.50
N ALA A 88 -5.96 7.54 7.38
CA ALA A 88 -6.77 6.39 7.83
C ALA A 88 -7.56 5.78 6.68
N ASP A 89 -8.19 6.63 5.84
CA ASP A 89 -9.01 6.20 4.70
C ASP A 89 -8.19 5.71 3.50
N SER A 90 -6.91 6.05 3.42
CA SER A 90 -5.99 5.65 2.34
C SER A 90 -4.97 4.63 2.82
N LEU A 91 -3.91 5.08 3.50
CA LEU A 91 -2.77 4.26 3.91
C LEU A 91 -3.16 3.13 4.88
N LEU A 92 -3.83 3.46 6.00
CA LEU A 92 -4.11 2.43 7.02
C LEU A 92 -5.13 1.41 6.51
N ALA A 93 -6.14 1.84 5.77
CA ALA A 93 -7.16 0.96 5.20
C ALA A 93 -6.53 -0.06 4.23
N THR A 94 -5.69 0.39 3.29
CA THR A 94 -4.99 -0.47 2.33
C THR A 94 -3.98 -1.38 3.02
N HIS A 95 -3.25 -0.85 4.00
CA HIS A 95 -2.23 -1.61 4.72
C HIS A 95 -2.85 -2.74 5.57
N VAL A 96 -3.97 -2.48 6.23
CA VAL A 96 -4.76 -3.50 6.94
C VAL A 96 -5.23 -4.59 5.98
N GLN A 97 -5.73 -4.23 4.80
CA GLN A 97 -6.21 -5.16 3.79
C GLN A 97 -5.06 -6.06 3.28
N ALA A 98 -3.91 -5.46 2.91
CA ALA A 98 -2.72 -6.21 2.50
C ALA A 98 -2.20 -7.15 3.60
N MET A 99 -2.22 -6.72 4.88
CA MET A 99 -1.81 -7.57 6.00
C MET A 99 -2.76 -8.74 6.26
N ARG A 100 -4.06 -8.58 6.04
CA ARG A 100 -5.02 -9.69 6.12
C ARG A 100 -4.69 -10.78 5.09
N ILE A 101 -4.39 -10.38 3.85
CA ILE A 101 -3.97 -11.29 2.78
C ILE A 101 -2.66 -11.98 3.14
N GLU A 102 -1.67 -11.21 3.60
CA GLU A 102 -0.38 -11.77 4.05
C GLU A 102 -0.55 -12.78 5.19
N ASN A 103 -1.40 -12.49 6.19
CA ASN A 103 -1.64 -13.40 7.30
C ASN A 103 -2.32 -14.70 6.83
N VAL A 104 -3.25 -14.64 5.88
CA VAL A 104 -3.82 -15.84 5.25
C VAL A 104 -2.74 -16.64 4.52
N LEU A 105 -1.89 -15.99 3.73
CA LEU A 105 -0.77 -16.64 3.05
C LEU A 105 0.19 -17.32 4.04
N LYS A 106 0.53 -16.65 5.15
CA LYS A 106 1.43 -17.21 6.17
C LYS A 106 0.81 -18.37 6.93
N ASN A 107 -0.48 -18.31 7.26
CA ASN A 107 -1.16 -19.32 8.04
C ASN A 107 -1.50 -20.58 7.22
N ASN A 108 -1.88 -20.38 5.95
CA ASN A 108 -2.37 -21.46 5.08
C ASN A 108 -1.31 -21.96 4.07
N GLY A 109 -0.20 -21.22 3.91
CA GLY A 109 0.80 -21.47 2.88
C GLY A 109 0.40 -21.03 1.47
N SER A 110 -0.89 -20.73 1.25
CA SER A 110 -1.43 -20.28 -0.04
C SER A 110 -2.73 -19.47 0.13
N ILE A 111 -3.11 -18.76 -0.94
CA ILE A 111 -4.41 -18.12 -1.11
C ILE A 111 -4.93 -18.36 -2.53
N THR A 112 -6.18 -18.77 -2.67
CA THR A 112 -6.86 -18.89 -3.96
C THR A 112 -7.79 -17.70 -4.16
N LEU A 113 -7.64 -17.01 -5.28
CA LEU A 113 -8.45 -15.87 -5.69
C LEU A 113 -9.27 -16.24 -6.92
N ALA A 114 -10.51 -15.79 -6.96
CA ALA A 114 -11.39 -15.92 -8.12
C ALA A 114 -11.78 -14.56 -8.67
N ASN A 115 -11.71 -14.45 -9.98
CA ASN A 115 -12.24 -13.31 -10.73
C ASN A 115 -12.85 -13.79 -12.04
N ASP A 116 -14.10 -13.42 -12.32
CA ASP A 116 -14.84 -13.76 -13.53
C ASP A 116 -14.79 -15.26 -13.91
N GLY A 117 -14.93 -16.12 -12.89
CA GLY A 117 -14.92 -17.57 -13.07
C GLY A 117 -13.54 -18.20 -13.25
N ASN A 118 -12.47 -17.41 -13.24
CA ASN A 118 -11.10 -17.89 -13.26
C ASN A 118 -10.53 -17.94 -11.84
N GLU A 119 -9.99 -19.10 -11.46
CA GLU A 119 -9.35 -19.29 -10.17
C GLU A 119 -7.83 -19.36 -10.32
N LYS A 120 -7.13 -18.67 -9.45
CA LYS A 120 -5.66 -18.71 -9.38
C LYS A 120 -5.21 -18.83 -7.93
N THR A 121 -4.23 -19.70 -7.68
CA THR A 121 -3.65 -19.91 -6.36
C THR A 121 -2.23 -19.34 -6.29
N VAL A 122 -1.99 -18.49 -5.30
CA VAL A 122 -0.69 -17.96 -4.94
C VAL A 122 -0.17 -18.77 -3.75
N TYR A 123 1.03 -19.35 -3.88
CA TYR A 123 1.67 -20.13 -2.83
C TYR A 123 2.75 -19.29 -2.14
N LEU A 124 2.82 -19.33 -0.81
CA LEU A 124 3.87 -18.58 -0.10
C LEU A 124 5.28 -19.13 -0.39
N ASN A 125 5.47 -20.44 -0.30
CA ASN A 125 6.71 -21.16 -0.61
C ASN A 125 7.97 -20.54 0.03
N GLY A 126 7.85 -20.00 1.26
CA GLY A 126 8.96 -19.33 1.96
C GLY A 126 9.33 -17.95 1.43
N ARG A 127 8.60 -17.40 0.46
CA ARG A 127 8.87 -16.09 -0.14
C ARG A 127 8.55 -14.95 0.83
N ALA A 128 9.30 -13.86 0.70
CA ALA A 128 9.00 -12.64 1.42
C ALA A 128 7.77 -11.93 0.81
N VAL A 129 6.97 -11.29 1.66
CA VAL A 129 5.82 -10.49 1.23
C VAL A 129 6.16 -9.01 1.36
N THR A 130 5.87 -8.23 0.31
CA THR A 130 5.95 -6.76 0.30
C THR A 130 4.54 -6.20 0.14
N ARG A 131 4.13 -5.36 1.07
CA ARG A 131 2.84 -4.67 1.06
C ARG A 131 2.99 -3.33 0.37
N VAL A 132 2.16 -3.05 -0.62
CA VAL A 132 2.15 -1.79 -1.36
C VAL A 132 0.79 -1.15 -1.23
N SER A 133 0.70 -0.15 -0.36
CA SER A 133 -0.47 0.73 -0.26
C SER A 133 -0.45 1.70 -1.42
N VAL A 134 -1.52 1.75 -2.22
CA VAL A 134 -1.57 2.56 -3.44
C VAL A 134 -2.61 3.65 -3.32
N SER A 135 -2.21 4.88 -3.62
CA SER A 135 -3.09 6.05 -3.74
C SER A 135 -3.20 6.52 -5.18
N LEU A 136 -4.34 7.12 -5.54
CA LEU A 136 -4.48 7.74 -6.85
C LEU A 136 -3.53 8.93 -7.01
N HIS A 137 -3.44 9.78 -5.98
CA HIS A 137 -2.66 11.01 -5.96
C HIS A 137 -1.45 10.89 -5.04
N ASP A 138 -0.47 11.75 -5.26
CA ASP A 138 0.69 11.85 -4.39
C ASP A 138 0.33 12.39 -3.01
N PHE A 139 0.95 11.81 -2.00
CA PHE A 139 0.91 12.27 -0.60
C PHE A 139 2.23 12.96 -0.20
N GLY A 140 3.11 13.21 -1.16
CA GLY A 140 4.40 13.87 -0.97
C GLY A 140 5.28 13.14 0.05
N ALA A 141 5.85 13.87 0.98
CA ALA A 141 6.76 13.33 1.99
C ALA A 141 6.15 12.22 2.88
N LEU A 142 4.81 12.08 2.94
CA LEU A 142 4.16 10.99 3.67
C LEU A 142 4.36 9.61 3.01
N GLN A 143 4.83 9.60 1.74
CA GLN A 143 5.17 8.39 0.98
C GLN A 143 6.66 8.01 1.11
N ASP A 144 7.47 8.88 1.73
CA ASP A 144 8.85 8.53 2.07
C ASP A 144 8.91 7.28 2.95
N LYS A 145 9.86 6.41 2.68
CA LYS A 145 10.00 5.13 3.37
C LYS A 145 10.12 5.26 4.89
N THR A 146 10.93 6.22 5.35
CA THR A 146 11.16 6.45 6.79
C THR A 146 9.92 7.05 7.45
N VAL A 147 9.26 7.98 6.76
CA VAL A 147 8.02 8.60 7.25
C VAL A 147 6.90 7.57 7.32
N LEU A 148 6.73 6.74 6.28
CA LEU A 148 5.77 5.64 6.26
C LEU A 148 5.95 4.70 7.47
N GLN A 149 7.17 4.24 7.71
CA GLN A 149 7.47 3.35 8.84
C GLN A 149 7.12 3.99 10.19
N ARG A 150 7.40 5.29 10.35
CA ARG A 150 7.04 6.05 11.55
C ARG A 150 5.53 6.17 11.71
N ILE A 151 4.80 6.48 10.65
CA ILE A 151 3.33 6.57 10.67
C ILE A 151 2.72 5.22 11.11
N LEU A 152 3.12 4.11 10.50
CA LEU A 152 2.64 2.78 10.83
C LEU A 152 3.01 2.38 12.27
N THR A 153 4.22 2.74 12.72
CA THR A 153 4.68 2.50 14.09
C THR A 153 3.84 3.30 15.09
N ILE A 154 3.60 4.58 14.83
CA ILE A 154 2.74 5.43 15.67
C ILE A 154 1.32 4.85 15.71
N ALA A 155 0.77 4.43 14.58
CA ALA A 155 -0.56 3.85 14.50
C ALA A 155 -0.71 2.60 15.40
N VAL A 156 0.35 1.80 15.54
CA VAL A 156 0.32 0.56 16.33
C VAL A 156 0.60 0.78 17.83
N PHE A 157 1.51 1.70 18.16
CA PHE A 157 2.01 1.87 19.53
C PHE A 157 1.45 3.08 20.27
N SER A 158 0.72 3.97 19.58
CA SER A 158 0.17 5.19 20.18
C SER A 158 -1.34 5.28 19.97
N GLU A 159 -2.03 5.79 20.96
CA GLU A 159 -3.43 6.14 20.83
C GLU A 159 -3.58 7.63 20.52
N VAL A 160 -4.29 7.95 19.43
CA VAL A 160 -4.54 9.32 19.02
C VAL A 160 -5.92 9.76 19.51
N ARG A 161 -5.94 10.84 20.30
CA ARG A 161 -7.14 11.49 20.87
C ARG A 161 -7.07 12.99 20.67
N HIS A 162 -8.23 13.63 20.63
CA HIS A 162 -8.33 15.08 20.60
C HIS A 162 -9.26 15.58 21.70
N PRO A 163 -8.92 16.68 22.43
CA PRO A 163 -9.75 17.23 23.49
C PRO A 163 -11.12 17.74 23.01
N ASP A 164 -11.18 18.26 21.80
CA ASP A 164 -12.44 18.64 21.15
C ASP A 164 -13.14 17.36 20.64
N LYS A 165 -14.35 17.12 21.16
CA LYS A 165 -15.12 15.90 20.83
C LYS A 165 -15.49 15.80 19.35
N LYS A 166 -15.71 16.91 18.67
CA LYS A 166 -16.07 16.95 17.25
C LYS A 166 -14.90 16.53 16.36
N ILE A 167 -13.71 16.99 16.73
CA ILE A 167 -12.46 16.62 16.05
C ILE A 167 -12.10 15.17 16.39
N ASP A 168 -12.25 14.77 17.66
CA ASP A 168 -11.97 13.37 18.09
C ASP A 168 -12.85 12.35 17.36
N GLU A 169 -14.09 12.71 17.02
CA GLU A 169 -14.99 11.89 16.22
C GLU A 169 -14.40 11.59 14.83
N ASN A 170 -13.75 12.55 14.19
CA ASN A 170 -13.09 12.37 12.89
C ASN A 170 -11.90 11.39 12.97
N LEU A 171 -11.34 11.17 14.16
CA LEU A 171 -10.23 10.24 14.38
C LEU A 171 -10.67 8.80 14.67
N LYS A 172 -11.98 8.51 14.70
CA LYS A 172 -12.51 7.15 14.92
C LYS A 172 -12.00 6.15 13.89
N LYS A 173 -11.94 6.54 12.62
CA LYS A 173 -11.42 5.68 11.54
C LYS A 173 -9.95 5.35 11.75
N TRP A 174 -9.14 6.35 12.12
CA TRP A 174 -7.74 6.12 12.49
C TRP A 174 -7.64 5.07 13.60
N ARG A 175 -8.34 5.26 14.71
CA ARG A 175 -8.32 4.31 15.84
C ARG A 175 -8.78 2.91 15.45
N LYS A 176 -9.83 2.80 14.63
CA LYS A 176 -10.33 1.51 14.13
C LYS A 176 -9.25 0.76 13.34
N HIS A 177 -8.66 1.42 12.34
CA HIS A 177 -7.63 0.80 11.52
C HIS A 177 -6.34 0.54 12.30
N SER A 178 -5.95 1.43 13.22
CA SER A 178 -4.80 1.24 14.11
C SER A 178 -4.95 0.02 15.01
N ALA A 179 -6.12 -0.18 15.60
CA ALA A 179 -6.40 -1.35 16.43
C ALA A 179 -6.29 -2.66 15.62
N GLU A 180 -6.87 -2.68 14.43
CA GLU A 180 -6.79 -3.83 13.52
C GLU A 180 -5.36 -4.07 13.02
N LEU A 181 -4.65 -3.00 12.65
CA LEU A 181 -3.24 -3.07 12.24
C LEU A 181 -2.37 -3.67 13.36
N LYS A 182 -2.58 -3.23 14.61
CA LYS A 182 -1.88 -3.75 15.77
C LYS A 182 -2.11 -5.24 15.97
N ARG A 183 -3.36 -5.69 15.85
CA ARG A 183 -3.73 -7.11 15.95
C ARG A 183 -3.02 -7.93 14.87
N LEU A 184 -3.15 -7.52 13.61
CA LEU A 184 -2.54 -8.22 12.46
C LEU A 184 -1.02 -8.24 12.53
N ALA A 185 -0.39 -7.13 12.96
CA ALA A 185 1.05 -7.04 13.11
C ALA A 185 1.59 -7.93 14.24
N GLY A 186 0.80 -8.14 15.31
CA GLY A 186 1.09 -9.11 16.35
C GLY A 186 1.03 -10.55 15.83
N GLU A 187 -0.03 -10.90 15.11
CA GLU A 187 -0.22 -12.24 14.52
C GLU A 187 0.85 -12.60 13.48
N SER A 188 1.27 -11.65 12.65
CA SER A 188 2.30 -11.87 11.62
C SER A 188 3.74 -11.87 12.16
N GLY A 189 3.93 -11.53 13.45
CA GLY A 189 5.26 -11.31 14.03
C GLY A 189 5.97 -10.08 13.46
N GLU A 190 5.22 -9.10 12.94
CA GLU A 190 5.77 -7.82 12.47
C GLU A 190 6.24 -6.94 13.65
N ILE A 191 5.55 -7.05 14.78
CA ILE A 191 5.88 -6.40 16.06
C ILE A 191 6.13 -7.45 17.15
N GLY A 192 6.84 -7.05 18.20
CA GLY A 192 7.14 -7.94 19.34
C GLY A 192 8.35 -8.86 19.12
N VAL A 193 8.98 -8.86 17.98
CA VAL A 193 10.19 -9.64 17.68
C VAL A 193 11.42 -8.76 17.82
N LYS A 194 12.33 -9.15 18.73
CA LYS A 194 13.58 -8.40 18.99
C LYS A 194 14.46 -8.34 17.75
N GLY A 195 14.95 -7.15 17.41
CA GLY A 195 15.86 -6.93 16.28
C GLY A 195 15.16 -6.80 14.91
N ARG A 196 13.83 -6.95 14.84
CA ARG A 196 13.07 -6.70 13.62
C ARG A 196 12.66 -5.24 13.53
N ILE A 197 12.83 -4.65 12.35
CA ILE A 197 12.32 -3.31 12.05
C ILE A 197 10.86 -3.46 11.62
N PRO A 198 9.88 -2.94 12.38
CA PRO A 198 8.48 -3.06 12.02
C PRO A 198 8.20 -2.42 10.66
N PHE A 199 7.30 -3.03 9.89
CA PHE A 199 6.84 -2.53 8.60
C PHE A 199 7.95 -2.30 7.56
N TYR A 200 9.08 -3.03 7.69
CA TYR A 200 10.20 -2.91 6.75
C TYR A 200 9.75 -3.21 5.31
N ASN A 201 8.98 -4.27 5.08
CA ASN A 201 8.49 -4.67 3.76
C ASN A 201 7.17 -3.97 3.40
N SER A 202 7.12 -2.64 3.55
CA SER A 202 5.95 -1.83 3.24
C SER A 202 6.34 -0.64 2.37
N LEU A 203 5.50 -0.34 1.39
CA LEU A 203 5.58 0.85 0.53
C LEU A 203 4.23 1.57 0.55
N PHE A 204 4.27 2.89 0.43
CA PHE A 204 3.11 3.71 0.14
C PHE A 204 3.42 4.51 -1.13
N MET A 205 2.73 4.22 -2.21
CA MET A 205 3.03 4.76 -3.53
C MET A 205 1.77 5.30 -4.20
N SER A 206 1.93 6.33 -4.98
CA SER A 206 0.87 6.77 -5.88
C SER A 206 0.93 6.03 -7.22
N ILE A 207 -0.17 6.06 -7.97
CA ILE A 207 -0.20 5.53 -9.34
C ILE A 207 0.91 6.14 -10.21
N PRO A 208 1.11 7.49 -10.24
CA PRO A 208 2.21 8.08 -11.00
C PRO A 208 3.60 7.55 -10.62
N GLN A 209 3.85 7.31 -9.33
CA GLN A 209 5.13 6.74 -8.87
C GLN A 209 5.33 5.30 -9.36
N ILE A 210 4.28 4.48 -9.33
CA ILE A 210 4.35 3.10 -9.86
C ILE A 210 4.59 3.13 -11.37
N ILE A 211 3.90 4.01 -12.11
CA ILE A 211 4.11 4.16 -13.55
C ILE A 211 5.53 4.62 -13.85
N MET A 212 6.08 5.59 -13.11
CA MET A 212 7.48 6.00 -13.24
C MET A 212 8.44 4.80 -13.11
N VAL A 213 8.26 3.97 -12.09
CA VAL A 213 9.08 2.77 -11.89
C VAL A 213 8.92 1.80 -13.07
N LEU A 214 7.68 1.61 -13.54
CA LEU A 214 7.37 0.71 -14.64
C LEU A 214 7.98 1.18 -15.97
N GLU A 215 7.92 2.47 -16.28
CA GLU A 215 8.46 3.08 -17.49
C GLU A 215 10.01 3.05 -17.52
N ASN A 216 10.64 3.16 -16.35
CA ASN A 216 12.09 3.03 -16.21
C ASN A 216 12.56 1.56 -16.04
N SER A 217 11.73 0.60 -16.38
CA SER A 217 12.04 -0.82 -16.31
C SER A 217 11.93 -1.45 -17.70
N ASP A 218 12.99 -2.07 -18.20
CA ASP A 218 12.95 -2.73 -19.52
C ASP A 218 12.22 -4.08 -19.49
N THR A 219 12.24 -4.76 -18.36
CA THR A 219 11.70 -6.11 -18.17
C THR A 219 10.86 -6.20 -16.90
N PRO A 220 9.97 -7.23 -16.78
CA PRO A 220 9.29 -7.53 -15.52
C PRO A 220 10.25 -7.67 -14.33
N GLY A 221 11.38 -8.35 -14.52
CA GLY A 221 12.42 -8.49 -13.49
C GLY A 221 13.04 -7.15 -13.08
N GLY A 222 13.25 -6.24 -14.04
CA GLY A 222 13.72 -4.88 -13.79
C GLY A 222 12.75 -4.09 -12.91
N PHE A 223 11.45 -4.17 -13.19
CA PHE A 223 10.41 -3.55 -12.37
C PHE A 223 10.51 -4.04 -10.91
N PHE A 224 10.56 -5.35 -10.70
CA PHE A 224 10.64 -5.89 -9.33
C PHE A 224 11.99 -5.59 -8.64
N LYS A 225 13.09 -5.50 -9.39
CA LYS A 225 14.39 -5.04 -8.85
C LYS A 225 14.27 -3.60 -8.33
N HIS A 226 13.62 -2.72 -9.08
CA HIS A 226 13.36 -1.35 -8.65
C HIS A 226 12.43 -1.29 -7.44
N MET A 227 11.30 -2.01 -7.45
CA MET A 227 10.39 -2.10 -6.30
C MET A 227 11.11 -2.60 -5.03
N ALA A 228 11.95 -3.62 -5.14
CA ALA A 228 12.72 -4.14 -4.03
C ALA A 228 13.71 -3.10 -3.48
N SER A 229 14.30 -2.29 -4.34
CA SER A 229 15.21 -1.23 -3.91
C SER A 229 14.52 -0.11 -3.14
N LEU A 230 13.29 0.26 -3.55
CA LEU A 230 12.50 1.27 -2.83
C LEU A 230 12.16 0.82 -1.40
N VAL A 231 12.08 -0.49 -1.13
CA VAL A 231 11.91 -1.03 0.23
C VAL A 231 13.09 -0.71 1.14
N SER A 232 14.32 -0.74 0.62
CA SER A 232 15.55 -0.61 1.40
C SER A 232 16.20 0.78 1.31
N MET A 233 15.75 1.60 0.36
CA MET A 233 16.39 2.89 0.09
C MET A 233 15.87 4.00 1.02
N THR A 234 16.81 4.76 1.57
CA THR A 234 16.54 5.99 2.32
C THR A 234 17.66 6.98 2.02
N THR A 235 17.39 7.97 1.18
CA THR A 235 18.38 9.00 0.85
C THR A 235 18.20 10.28 1.67
N GLY A 236 17.07 10.41 2.37
CA GLY A 236 16.73 11.59 3.16
C GLY A 236 16.13 12.74 2.36
N SER A 237 15.95 12.60 1.04
CA SER A 237 15.26 13.60 0.21
C SER A 237 13.77 13.73 0.56
N ARG A 238 13.18 12.69 1.14
CA ARG A 238 11.76 12.57 1.47
C ARG A 238 10.83 12.75 0.26
N ASP A 239 11.35 12.51 -0.92
CA ASP A 239 10.62 12.55 -2.18
C ASP A 239 10.94 11.30 -3.00
N THR A 240 9.95 10.43 -3.18
CA THR A 240 10.08 9.15 -3.86
C THR A 240 10.59 9.30 -5.31
N TYR A 241 10.19 10.37 -6.01
CA TYR A 241 10.67 10.63 -7.38
C TYR A 241 12.16 10.93 -7.39
N THR A 242 12.57 11.87 -6.56
CA THR A 242 13.99 12.26 -6.45
C THR A 242 14.85 11.08 -5.99
N GLU A 243 14.39 10.32 -5.00
CA GLU A 243 15.12 9.15 -4.51
C GLU A 243 15.29 8.09 -5.60
N PHE A 244 14.23 7.79 -6.33
CA PHE A 244 14.28 6.81 -7.41
C PHE A 244 15.20 7.25 -8.55
N LEU A 245 15.08 8.50 -9.01
CA LEU A 245 15.92 9.03 -10.09
C LEU A 245 17.39 9.14 -9.70
N ASN A 246 17.70 9.59 -8.49
CA ASN A 246 19.07 9.62 -7.98
C ASN A 246 19.69 8.22 -7.93
N ARG A 247 18.90 7.22 -7.55
CA ARG A 247 19.35 5.84 -7.56
C ARG A 247 19.63 5.34 -8.97
N LEU A 248 18.76 5.62 -9.94
CA LEU A 248 19.00 5.24 -11.33
C LEU A 248 20.33 5.82 -11.82
N HIS A 249 20.53 7.12 -11.60
CA HIS A 249 21.77 7.81 -11.97
C HIS A 249 23.00 7.21 -11.27
N PHE A 250 22.90 6.90 -9.98
CA PHE A 250 23.98 6.25 -9.24
C PHE A 250 24.34 4.86 -9.84
N VAL A 251 23.32 4.05 -10.17
CA VAL A 251 23.54 2.74 -10.79
C VAL A 251 24.20 2.88 -12.17
N GLU A 252 23.80 3.87 -12.96
CA GLU A 252 24.45 4.16 -14.26
C GLU A 252 25.91 4.57 -14.12
N GLN A 253 26.22 5.45 -13.15
CA GLN A 253 27.59 5.82 -12.85
C GLN A 253 28.46 4.63 -12.45
N CYS A 254 27.97 3.80 -11.54
CA CYS A 254 28.70 2.62 -11.12
C CYS A 254 28.95 1.63 -12.27
N LYS A 255 27.98 1.42 -13.15
CA LYS A 255 28.16 0.61 -14.36
C LYS A 255 29.22 1.19 -15.31
N ALA A 256 29.25 2.53 -15.48
CA ALA A 256 30.24 3.21 -16.28
C ALA A 256 31.67 3.07 -15.71
N GLU A 257 31.78 2.93 -14.39
CA GLU A 257 33.02 2.69 -13.67
C GLU A 257 33.40 1.19 -13.55
N GLY A 258 32.58 0.29 -14.10
CA GLY A 258 32.81 -1.16 -14.05
C GLY A 258 32.52 -1.80 -12.71
N LEU A 259 31.75 -1.15 -11.86
CA LEU A 259 31.31 -1.66 -10.56
C LEU A 259 30.02 -2.48 -10.70
N ASP A 260 30.02 -3.71 -10.18
CA ASP A 260 28.82 -4.53 -10.04
C ASP A 260 28.02 -4.08 -8.82
N ILE A 261 26.70 -3.76 -9.04
CA ILE A 261 25.78 -3.35 -7.98
C ILE A 261 24.52 -4.22 -8.00
#